data_a852dc8b28f70304ea5bdb064c83c2f6
#
_entry.id   a852dc8b28f70304ea5bdb064c83c2f6
#
_cell.length_a   1.000
_cell.length_b   1.000
_cell.length_c   1.000
_cell.angle_alpha   90.00
_cell.angle_beta   90.00
_cell.angle_gamma   90.00
#
_symmetry.space_group_name_H-M   'P 1'
#
loop_
_entity.id
_entity.type
_entity.pdbx_description
1 polymer ?
#
loop_
_entity_poly.entity_id
_entity_poly.type
_entity_poly.pdbx_seq_one_letter_code
_entity_poly.pdbx_strand_id
1 'polypeptide(L)'
;MQQDDIDVTVEFYNAFSILDTTKKSIDVSEKFRTQDFGDHMIEIWSNYQRKKPGSHIKCKAEWIEQFVPGGVYEVPNAQALRALAMYARDYFDWNKLFTTLKPGTPSQPTTFVYKGHSYNIRLYKGVTTCGDNSYWNSLNIIVKWEDLAHMGIPSKFYHIS
;
A
#
# COMPACT_ATOMS: atom_id res chain seq x y z
N MET A 1 -5.71 17.56 12.64
CA MET A 1 -6.45 17.32 11.39
C MET A 1 -5.93 16.01 10.80
N GLN A 2 -6.78 15.04 10.58
CA GLN A 2 -6.38 13.81 9.88
C GLN A 2 -6.25 14.15 8.40
N GLN A 3 -5.05 14.09 7.87
CA GLN A 3 -4.82 14.31 6.45
C GLN A 3 -5.32 13.06 5.71
N ASP A 4 -6.23 13.24 4.78
CA ASP A 4 -6.66 12.16 3.90
C ASP A 4 -5.47 11.73 3.04
N ASP A 5 -5.26 10.42 2.87
CA ASP A 5 -4.17 9.88 2.07
C ASP A 5 -4.55 9.93 0.57
N ILE A 6 -4.70 11.16 0.08
CA ILE A 6 -4.92 11.50 -1.32
C ILE A 6 -3.82 12.50 -1.71
N ASP A 7 -2.87 12.03 -2.50
CA ASP A 7 -1.74 12.85 -2.92
C ASP A 7 -2.07 13.68 -4.17
N VAL A 8 -2.88 13.11 -5.07
CA VAL A 8 -3.19 13.72 -6.37
C VAL A 8 -4.63 13.42 -6.77
N THR A 9 -5.29 14.41 -7.38
CA THR A 9 -6.54 14.22 -8.10
C THR A 9 -6.27 14.35 -9.59
N VAL A 10 -6.57 13.29 -10.34
CA VAL A 10 -6.42 13.25 -11.80
C VAL A 10 -7.77 13.51 -12.46
N GLU A 11 -7.78 14.44 -13.38
CA GLU A 11 -8.98 14.84 -14.10
C GLU A 11 -8.93 14.36 -15.54
N PHE A 12 -10.00 13.71 -15.98
CA PHE A 12 -10.16 13.24 -17.34
C PHE A 12 -11.31 13.96 -18.03
N TYR A 13 -11.08 14.33 -19.29
CA TYR A 13 -12.12 14.90 -20.15
C TYR A 13 -12.47 13.88 -21.24
N ASN A 14 -13.77 13.70 -21.49
CA ASN A 14 -14.21 12.86 -22.58
C ASN A 14 -13.91 13.55 -23.93
N ALA A 15 -12.89 13.06 -24.63
CA ALA A 15 -12.43 13.64 -25.90
C ALA A 15 -13.32 13.25 -27.10
N PHE A 16 -14.29 12.37 -26.96
CA PHE A 16 -15.06 11.79 -28.06
C PHE A 16 -16.39 12.49 -28.33
N SER A 17 -16.80 13.44 -27.53
CA SER A 17 -18.04 14.18 -27.75
C SER A 17 -17.80 15.67 -27.64
N ILE A 18 -18.03 16.41 -28.71
CA ILE A 18 -17.93 17.88 -28.74
C ILE A 18 -19.01 18.52 -27.84
N LEU A 19 -20.05 17.77 -27.50
CA LEU A 19 -21.18 18.23 -26.68
C LEU A 19 -21.13 17.73 -25.23
N ASP A 20 -20.27 16.76 -24.93
CA ASP A 20 -20.14 16.19 -23.58
C ASP A 20 -18.90 16.74 -22.92
N THR A 21 -19.09 17.70 -22.03
CA THR A 21 -18.02 18.30 -21.20
C THR A 21 -17.91 17.60 -19.85
N THR A 22 -18.35 16.33 -19.73
CA THR A 22 -18.30 15.60 -18.46
C THR A 22 -16.86 15.40 -18.04
N LYS A 23 -16.49 16.03 -16.96
CA LYS A 23 -15.20 15.88 -16.30
C LYS A 23 -15.28 14.70 -15.33
N LYS A 24 -14.39 13.73 -15.48
CA LYS A 24 -14.19 12.66 -14.51
C LYS A 24 -12.92 12.92 -13.74
N SER A 25 -13.00 13.03 -12.41
CA SER A 25 -11.85 13.12 -11.54
C SER A 25 -11.64 11.79 -10.80
N ILE A 26 -10.40 11.40 -10.58
CA ILE A 26 -10.00 10.23 -9.82
C ILE A 26 -8.97 10.66 -8.79
N ASP A 27 -9.22 10.31 -7.54
CA ASP A 27 -8.27 10.55 -6.46
C ASP A 27 -7.21 9.43 -6.45
N VAL A 28 -5.95 9.85 -6.47
CA VAL A 28 -4.80 8.97 -6.57
C VAL A 28 -3.89 9.15 -5.36
N SER A 29 -3.48 8.05 -4.75
CA SER A 29 -2.41 8.03 -3.73
C SER A 29 -1.11 7.57 -4.36
N GLU A 30 -0.05 8.34 -4.20
CA GLU A 30 1.27 8.04 -4.75
C GLU A 30 2.16 7.38 -3.70
N LYS A 31 2.84 6.32 -4.11
CA LYS A 31 3.83 5.61 -3.29
C LYS A 31 5.14 5.53 -4.07
N PHE A 32 6.26 5.66 -3.37
CA PHE A 32 7.58 5.65 -3.99
C PHE A 32 8.44 4.56 -3.38
N ARG A 33 9.15 3.82 -4.23
CA ARG A 33 10.16 2.83 -3.80
C ARG A 33 11.45 3.04 -4.56
N THR A 34 12.56 2.88 -3.86
CA THR A 34 13.90 3.05 -4.44
C THR A 34 14.33 1.88 -5.32
N GLN A 35 13.67 0.75 -5.23
CA GLN A 35 13.90 -0.45 -6.03
C GLN A 35 12.59 -1.13 -6.35
N ASP A 36 12.56 -1.85 -7.48
CA ASP A 36 11.45 -2.73 -7.87
C ASP A 36 11.75 -4.15 -7.42
N PHE A 37 11.05 -4.62 -6.40
CA PHE A 37 11.15 -5.98 -5.88
C PHE A 37 10.04 -6.91 -6.40
N GLY A 38 9.19 -6.43 -7.31
CA GLY A 38 8.04 -7.18 -7.81
C GLY A 38 6.91 -7.34 -6.78
N ASP A 39 6.85 -6.46 -5.81
CA ASP A 39 5.89 -6.51 -4.72
C ASP A 39 5.38 -5.12 -4.32
N HIS A 40 4.34 -5.12 -3.49
CA HIS A 40 3.79 -3.92 -2.87
C HIS A 40 3.89 -4.03 -1.35
N MET A 41 4.40 -2.97 -0.73
CA MET A 41 4.45 -2.86 0.72
C MET A 41 3.20 -2.15 1.21
N ILE A 42 2.40 -2.86 1.98
CA ILE A 42 1.12 -2.38 2.51
C ILE A 42 1.32 -2.00 3.97
N GLU A 43 1.23 -0.72 4.26
CA GLU A 43 1.41 -0.19 5.61
C GLU A 43 0.14 -0.39 6.45
N ILE A 44 0.27 -1.18 7.52
CA ILE A 44 -0.83 -1.47 8.45
C ILE A 44 -0.81 -0.49 9.63
N TRP A 45 0.38 -0.22 10.15
CA TRP A 45 0.61 0.75 11.22
C TRP A 45 1.70 1.72 10.79
N SER A 46 1.39 3.00 10.78
CA SER A 46 2.40 4.05 10.46
C SER A 46 3.29 4.36 11.66
N ASN A 47 2.73 4.28 12.85
CA ASN A 47 3.44 4.42 14.12
C ASN A 47 2.81 3.44 15.13
N TYR A 48 3.44 2.29 15.27
CA TYR A 48 2.89 1.23 16.11
C TYR A 48 2.89 1.59 17.60
N GLN A 49 3.91 2.30 18.08
CA GLN A 49 4.00 2.71 19.49
C GLN A 49 2.81 3.59 19.89
N ARG A 50 2.31 4.41 18.97
CA ARG A 50 1.14 5.28 19.19
C ARG A 50 -0.15 4.72 18.60
N LYS A 51 -0.14 3.49 18.10
CA LYS A 51 -1.29 2.83 17.48
C LYS A 51 -1.94 3.65 16.36
N LYS A 52 -1.11 4.37 15.58
CA LYS A 52 -1.60 5.11 14.41
C LYS A 52 -1.76 4.16 13.24
N PRO A 53 -2.93 4.17 12.59
CA PRO A 53 -3.17 3.33 11.41
C PRO A 53 -2.25 3.71 10.26
N GLY A 54 -1.91 2.73 9.42
CA GLY A 54 -1.09 2.92 8.24
C GLY A 54 -1.80 3.66 7.11
N SER A 55 -1.02 4.13 6.15
CA SER A 55 -1.52 4.90 5.01
C SER A 55 -2.56 4.12 4.19
N HIS A 56 -2.38 2.81 4.03
CA HIS A 56 -3.35 1.99 3.28
C HIS A 56 -4.70 1.85 4.01
N ILE A 57 -4.70 1.85 5.34
CA ILE A 57 -5.94 1.80 6.14
C ILE A 57 -6.68 3.15 6.09
N LYS A 58 -5.95 4.26 6.11
CA LYS A 58 -6.51 5.60 6.00
C LYS A 58 -6.88 6.01 4.58
N CYS A 59 -6.41 5.27 3.58
CA CYS A 59 -6.51 5.64 2.18
C CYS A 59 -7.97 5.84 1.74
N LYS A 60 -8.28 7.01 1.22
CA LYS A 60 -9.57 7.34 0.61
C LYS A 60 -9.48 7.47 -0.91
N ALA A 61 -8.27 7.33 -1.46
CA ALA A 61 -8.05 7.38 -2.89
C ALA A 61 -8.77 6.23 -3.61
N GLU A 62 -9.09 6.45 -4.88
CA GLU A 62 -9.65 5.43 -5.76
C GLU A 62 -8.55 4.55 -6.36
N TRP A 63 -7.39 5.18 -6.66
CA TRP A 63 -6.23 4.53 -7.27
C TRP A 63 -5.00 4.70 -6.39
N ILE A 64 -4.10 3.72 -6.47
CA ILE A 64 -2.74 3.83 -5.94
C ILE A 64 -1.76 3.69 -7.09
N GLU A 65 -0.76 4.56 -7.13
CA GLU A 65 0.37 4.47 -8.04
C GLU A 65 1.65 4.26 -7.24
N GLN A 66 2.36 3.17 -7.53
CA GLN A 66 3.66 2.91 -6.94
C GLN A 66 4.75 3.18 -7.96
N PHE A 67 5.52 4.24 -7.74
CA PHE A 67 6.67 4.58 -8.55
C PHE A 67 7.89 3.76 -8.13
N VAL A 68 8.54 3.17 -9.13
CA VAL A 68 9.77 2.40 -8.98
C VAL A 68 10.77 2.89 -10.04
N PRO A 69 12.07 2.59 -9.91
CA PRO A 69 13.01 2.85 -11.00
C PRO A 69 12.54 2.16 -12.30
N GLY A 70 12.38 2.94 -13.36
CA GLY A 70 11.98 2.44 -14.68
C GLY A 70 10.48 2.35 -14.93
N GLY A 71 9.61 2.68 -13.95
CA GLY A 71 8.19 2.62 -14.23
C GLY A 71 7.26 2.93 -13.07
N VAL A 72 5.99 2.62 -13.30
CA VAL A 72 4.93 2.79 -12.32
C VAL A 72 3.98 1.60 -12.35
N TYR A 73 3.64 1.10 -11.18
CA TYR A 73 2.54 0.15 -10.97
C TYR A 73 1.28 0.93 -10.61
N GLU A 74 0.24 0.73 -11.37
CA GLU A 74 -1.08 1.34 -11.15
C GLU A 74 -2.04 0.31 -10.59
N VAL A 75 -2.66 0.62 -9.46
CA VAL A 75 -3.69 -0.20 -8.82
C VAL A 75 -5.01 0.57 -8.86
N PRO A 76 -5.91 0.26 -9.80
CA PRO A 76 -7.13 1.02 -9.99
C PRO A 76 -8.19 0.78 -8.92
N ASN A 77 -8.01 -0.22 -8.05
CA ASN A 77 -8.91 -0.48 -6.93
C ASN A 77 -8.17 -0.34 -5.59
N ALA A 78 -7.89 0.88 -5.20
CA ALA A 78 -7.24 1.20 -3.93
C ALA A 78 -8.06 0.76 -2.71
N GLN A 79 -9.39 0.76 -2.83
CA GLN A 79 -10.27 0.35 -1.73
C GLN A 79 -10.20 -1.15 -1.45
N ALA A 80 -9.88 -1.96 -2.46
CA ALA A 80 -9.60 -3.38 -2.24
C ALA A 80 -8.28 -3.61 -1.48
N LEU A 81 -7.26 -2.78 -1.75
CA LEU A 81 -6.02 -2.77 -0.93
C LEU A 81 -6.31 -2.33 0.51
N ARG A 82 -7.17 -1.33 0.70
CA ARG A 82 -7.60 -0.92 2.04
C ARG A 82 -8.28 -2.07 2.78
N ALA A 83 -9.19 -2.78 2.13
CA ALA A 83 -9.88 -3.93 2.72
C ALA A 83 -8.89 -5.04 3.11
N LEU A 84 -7.90 -5.32 2.26
CA LEU A 84 -6.82 -6.27 2.56
C LEU A 84 -5.99 -5.82 3.77
N ALA A 85 -5.63 -4.54 3.84
CA ALA A 85 -4.89 -3.97 4.96
C ALA A 85 -5.66 -4.10 6.28
N MET A 86 -6.97 -3.82 6.27
CA MET A 86 -7.84 -3.97 7.44
C MET A 86 -7.96 -5.43 7.88
N TYR A 87 -8.07 -6.34 6.93
CA TYR A 87 -8.09 -7.77 7.22
C TYR A 87 -6.76 -8.24 7.84
N ALA A 88 -5.62 -7.83 7.27
CA ALA A 88 -4.30 -8.17 7.79
C ALA A 88 -4.07 -7.59 9.19
N ARG A 89 -4.60 -6.40 9.46
CA ARG A 89 -4.55 -5.81 10.80
C ARG A 89 -5.19 -6.72 11.84
N ASP A 90 -6.31 -7.31 11.53
CA ASP A 90 -7.05 -8.19 12.45
C ASP A 90 -6.50 -9.64 12.45
N TYR A 91 -5.82 -10.05 11.39
CA TYR A 91 -5.33 -11.41 11.20
C TYR A 91 -4.08 -11.71 12.03
N PHE A 92 -3.13 -10.79 12.11
CA PHE A 92 -1.83 -11.00 12.76
C PHE A 92 -1.84 -10.52 14.22
N ASP A 93 -1.07 -11.22 15.06
CA ASP A 93 -0.71 -10.75 16.41
C ASP A 93 0.43 -9.72 16.31
N TRP A 94 0.07 -8.47 16.10
CA TRP A 94 1.03 -7.40 15.91
C TRP A 94 1.85 -7.09 17.16
N ASN A 95 1.33 -7.33 18.37
CA ASN A 95 2.10 -7.16 19.59
C ASN A 95 3.30 -8.12 19.63
N LYS A 96 3.06 -9.39 19.28
CA LYS A 96 4.12 -10.39 19.19
C LYS A 96 5.09 -10.06 18.04
N LEU A 97 4.58 -9.70 16.87
CA LEU A 97 5.39 -9.37 15.71
C LEU A 97 6.27 -8.13 15.93
N PHE A 98 5.74 -7.14 16.64
CA PHE A 98 6.51 -5.94 16.96
C PHE A 98 7.78 -6.27 17.76
N THR A 99 7.72 -7.24 18.66
CA THR A 99 8.87 -7.66 19.47
C THR A 99 9.80 -8.66 18.77
N THR A 100 9.30 -9.42 17.81
CA THR A 100 10.06 -10.51 17.15
C THR A 100 10.64 -10.12 15.80
N LEU A 101 10.03 -9.16 15.09
CA LEU A 101 10.54 -8.70 13.80
C LEU A 101 11.82 -7.88 13.97
N LYS A 102 12.82 -8.18 13.14
CA LYS A 102 14.04 -7.38 13.05
C LYS A 102 13.77 -6.11 12.23
N PRO A 103 14.00 -4.91 12.79
CA PRO A 103 13.78 -3.68 12.03
C PRO A 103 14.63 -3.61 10.75
N GLY A 104 14.03 -3.11 9.68
CA GLY A 104 14.74 -2.84 8.42
C GLY A 104 14.99 -4.06 7.54
N THR A 105 14.53 -5.24 7.93
CA THR A 105 14.73 -6.47 7.15
C THR A 105 13.40 -7.23 7.00
N PRO A 106 12.98 -7.58 5.77
CA PRO A 106 11.80 -8.41 5.58
C PRO A 106 11.92 -9.74 6.32
N SER A 107 10.81 -10.21 6.88
CA SER A 107 10.74 -11.51 7.54
C SER A 107 10.95 -12.65 6.54
N GLN A 108 11.13 -13.87 7.05
CA GLN A 108 10.93 -15.06 6.25
C GLN A 108 9.48 -15.13 5.76
N PRO A 109 9.19 -15.84 4.65
CA PRO A 109 7.83 -16.03 4.18
C PRO A 109 6.93 -16.59 5.28
N THR A 110 5.75 -15.99 5.40
CA THR A 110 4.73 -16.36 6.39
C THR A 110 3.44 -16.68 5.68
N THR A 111 2.76 -17.73 6.11
CA THR A 111 1.45 -18.10 5.56
C THR A 111 0.39 -17.08 5.96
N PHE A 112 -0.34 -16.62 4.97
CA PHE A 112 -1.44 -15.67 5.13
C PHE A 112 -2.65 -16.21 4.36
N VAL A 113 -3.76 -16.42 5.06
CA VAL A 113 -4.99 -16.92 4.46
C VAL A 113 -5.94 -15.77 4.21
N TYR A 114 -6.32 -15.58 2.96
CA TYR A 114 -7.22 -14.50 2.54
C TYR A 114 -8.24 -15.03 1.54
N LYS A 115 -9.54 -14.80 1.81
CA LYS A 115 -10.66 -15.29 0.97
C LYS A 115 -10.54 -16.78 0.62
N GLY A 116 -10.17 -17.61 1.60
CA GLY A 116 -10.09 -19.06 1.44
C GLY A 116 -8.83 -19.58 0.72
N HIS A 117 -7.88 -18.72 0.37
CA HIS A 117 -6.62 -19.10 -0.27
C HIS A 117 -5.42 -18.77 0.62
N SER A 118 -4.39 -19.61 0.57
CA SER A 118 -3.15 -19.42 1.29
C SER A 118 -2.11 -18.76 0.41
N TYR A 119 -1.43 -17.75 0.97
CA TYR A 119 -0.35 -17.00 0.31
C TYR A 119 0.88 -17.01 1.20
N ASN A 120 2.05 -16.93 0.60
CA ASN A 120 3.30 -16.69 1.31
C ASN A 120 3.66 -15.21 1.17
N ILE A 121 3.51 -14.48 2.25
CA ILE A 121 3.85 -13.06 2.31
C ILE A 121 5.00 -12.83 3.25
N ARG A 122 5.58 -11.65 3.23
CA ARG A 122 6.58 -11.22 4.20
C ARG A 122 6.04 -10.09 5.05
N LEU A 123 6.59 -9.99 6.26
CA LEU A 123 6.28 -8.91 7.20
C LEU A 123 7.49 -7.98 7.30
N TYR A 124 7.25 -6.72 7.58
CA TYR A 124 8.31 -5.74 7.62
C TYR A 124 8.07 -4.73 8.75
N LYS A 125 9.09 -4.54 9.58
CA LYS A 125 9.12 -3.50 10.61
C LYS A 125 10.03 -2.38 10.13
N GLY A 126 9.41 -1.26 9.75
CA GLY A 126 10.14 -0.06 9.33
C GLY A 126 10.59 0.77 10.52
N VAL A 127 11.58 1.63 10.28
CA VAL A 127 12.07 2.61 11.25
C VAL A 127 12.00 3.98 10.63
N THR A 128 11.31 4.90 11.29
CA THR A 128 11.30 6.32 10.95
C THR A 128 12.00 7.09 12.06
N THR A 129 13.01 7.87 11.70
CA THR A 129 13.78 8.68 12.66
C THR A 129 13.39 10.15 12.52
N CYS A 130 13.36 10.83 13.65
CA CYS A 130 13.18 12.29 13.72
C CYS A 130 14.50 12.98 14.08
N GLY A 131 14.60 14.29 13.78
CA GLY A 131 15.79 15.07 14.00
C GLY A 131 16.24 15.23 15.47
N ASP A 132 15.40 14.82 16.43
CA ASP A 132 15.65 14.83 17.87
C ASP A 132 16.15 13.47 18.40
N ASN A 133 16.60 12.57 17.53
CA ASN A 133 16.98 11.19 17.82
C ASN A 133 15.82 10.27 18.28
N SER A 134 14.58 10.76 18.28
CA SER A 134 13.43 9.89 18.48
C SER A 134 13.16 9.06 17.22
N TYR A 135 12.54 7.90 17.40
CA TYR A 135 12.12 7.05 16.30
C TYR A 135 10.80 6.36 16.62
N TRP A 136 10.14 5.93 15.57
CA TRP A 136 9.00 5.03 15.68
C TRP A 136 9.06 3.96 14.60
N ASN A 137 8.26 2.94 14.78
CA ASN A 137 8.20 1.82 13.86
C ASN A 137 6.86 1.77 13.12
N SER A 138 6.94 1.56 11.82
CA SER A 138 5.82 1.08 11.03
C SER A 138 5.78 -0.44 11.03
N LEU A 139 4.58 -1.00 10.82
CA LEU A 139 4.41 -2.43 10.59
C LEU A 139 3.66 -2.63 9.27
N ASN A 140 4.19 -3.49 8.44
CA ASN A 140 3.79 -3.65 7.05
C ASN A 140 3.68 -5.12 6.68
N ILE A 141 2.86 -5.40 5.67
CA ILE A 141 2.93 -6.66 4.93
C ILE A 141 3.49 -6.38 3.54
N ILE A 142 4.22 -7.33 2.99
CA ILE A 142 4.78 -7.27 1.65
C ILE A 142 4.14 -8.38 0.82
N VAL A 143 3.42 -8.00 -0.23
CA VAL A 143 2.65 -8.92 -1.08
C VAL A 143 3.10 -8.77 -2.53
N LYS A 144 3.40 -9.88 -3.18
CA LYS A 144 3.76 -9.88 -4.61
C LYS A 144 2.59 -9.41 -5.46
N TRP A 145 2.91 -8.74 -6.57
CA TRP A 145 1.88 -8.26 -7.50
C TRP A 145 1.02 -9.39 -8.05
N GLU A 146 1.61 -10.55 -8.32
CA GLU A 146 0.87 -11.74 -8.78
C GLU A 146 -0.11 -12.27 -7.74
N ASP A 147 0.25 -12.22 -6.46
CA ASP A 147 -0.63 -12.64 -5.36
C ASP A 147 -1.77 -11.63 -5.17
N LEU A 148 -1.49 -10.35 -5.27
CA LEU A 148 -2.53 -9.32 -5.26
C LEU A 148 -3.53 -9.52 -6.40
N ALA A 149 -3.05 -9.81 -7.61
CA ALA A 149 -3.92 -10.11 -8.74
C ALA A 149 -4.82 -11.33 -8.45
N HIS A 150 -4.26 -12.38 -7.87
CA HIS A 150 -5.04 -13.57 -7.47
C HIS A 150 -6.07 -13.26 -6.37
N MET A 151 -5.77 -12.30 -5.50
CA MET A 151 -6.71 -11.79 -4.49
C MET A 151 -7.84 -10.91 -5.08
N GLY A 152 -7.82 -10.66 -6.39
CA GLY A 152 -8.77 -9.77 -7.05
C GLY A 152 -8.37 -8.29 -7.01
N ILE A 153 -7.09 -8.01 -6.78
CA ILE A 153 -6.52 -6.66 -6.75
C ILE A 153 -5.48 -6.55 -7.88
N PRO A 154 -5.91 -6.39 -9.13
CA PRO A 154 -5.00 -6.34 -10.27
C PRO A 154 -4.22 -5.03 -10.29
N SER A 155 -3.03 -5.09 -10.87
CA SER A 155 -2.20 -3.92 -11.15
C SER A 155 -1.75 -3.93 -12.60
N LYS A 156 -1.32 -2.76 -13.09
CA LYS A 156 -0.77 -2.60 -14.42
C LYS A 156 0.55 -1.87 -14.32
N PHE A 157 1.57 -2.39 -15.01
CA PHE A 157 2.88 -1.77 -15.03
C PHE A 157 3.07 -0.98 -16.31
N TYR A 158 3.55 0.26 -16.16
CA TYR A 158 3.91 1.14 -17.26
C TYR A 158 5.40 1.46 -17.19
N HIS A 159 6.12 1.21 -18.28
CA HIS A 159 7.50 1.63 -18.40
C HIS A 159 7.61 3.14 -18.59
N ILE A 160 8.56 3.75 -17.90
CA ILE A 160 8.94 5.15 -18.08
C ILE A 160 10.39 5.15 -18.61
N SER A 161 10.55 5.66 -19.80
CA SER A 161 11.88 5.79 -20.43
C SER A 161 12.59 7.06 -19.98
#